data_02916bdcc28191b736fa08b8964b23ce
#
_entry.id   02916bdcc28191b736fa08b8964b23ce
#
_cell.length_a   1.000
_cell.length_b   1.000
_cell.length_c   1.000
_cell.angle_alpha   90.00
_cell.angle_beta   90.00
_cell.angle_gamma   90.00
#
_symmetry.space_group_name_H-M   'P 1'
#
loop_
_entity.id
_entity.type
_entity.pdbx_description
1 polymer ?
#
loop_
_entity_poly.entity_id
_entity_poly.type
_entity_poly.pdbx_seq_one_letter_code
_entity_poly.pdbx_strand_id
1 'polypeptide(L)'
;IDKCTFNTGDDCIAINSGLNEDGWRVNRPCVNVEIRNCTFLGGHAAVAIGSGMSGGIETINVHNCEIKNTERGIRLKSMRGRGGYIKNVDFSNITMNNVELDNIEVSMDYGSSTAVPVSLKAPDFSDIHFENISGKGGKFGISAKGLEESHIKNMIIKNMNVEAKIPLKQAYADLTIL
;
A
#
# COMPACT_ATOMS: atom_id res chain seq x y z
N ILE A 1 -0.39 -16.88 3.03
CA ILE A 1 1.01 -16.89 3.54
C ILE A 1 0.92 -16.82 5.05
N ASP A 2 1.50 -17.79 5.74
CA ASP A 2 1.40 -17.88 7.19
C ASP A 2 2.75 -18.28 7.81
N LYS A 3 3.15 -17.61 8.89
CA LYS A 3 4.35 -17.90 9.69
C LYS A 3 5.66 -17.93 8.87
N CYS A 4 5.80 -16.99 7.95
CA CYS A 4 7.00 -16.86 7.12
C CYS A 4 7.89 -15.71 7.60
N THR A 5 9.19 -15.85 7.35
CA THR A 5 10.18 -14.78 7.55
C THR A 5 10.76 -14.36 6.20
N PHE A 6 10.80 -13.06 5.95
CA PHE A 6 11.32 -12.46 4.72
C PHE A 6 12.50 -11.55 5.01
N ASN A 7 13.51 -11.62 4.15
CA ASN A 7 14.63 -10.67 4.11
C ASN A 7 15.10 -10.60 2.66
N THR A 8 14.78 -9.52 1.97
CA THR A 8 14.91 -9.41 0.51
C THR A 8 15.64 -8.13 0.13
N GLY A 9 16.10 -8.07 -1.11
CA GLY A 9 16.71 -6.85 -1.69
C GLY A 9 15.69 -5.91 -2.36
N ASP A 10 14.44 -6.35 -2.52
CA ASP A 10 13.32 -5.59 -3.09
C ASP A 10 12.08 -5.80 -2.22
N ASP A 11 10.86 -5.56 -2.70
CA ASP A 11 9.63 -5.80 -1.95
C ASP A 11 9.57 -7.26 -1.43
N CYS A 12 9.30 -7.46 -0.15
CA CYS A 12 9.25 -8.82 0.43
C CYS A 12 8.07 -9.62 -0.12
N ILE A 13 6.90 -9.00 -0.19
CA ILE A 13 5.72 -9.54 -0.85
C ILE A 13 5.20 -8.48 -1.82
N ALA A 14 5.09 -8.83 -3.10
CA ALA A 14 4.54 -7.96 -4.14
C ALA A 14 3.26 -8.57 -4.73
N ILE A 15 2.12 -7.90 -4.55
CA ILE A 15 0.81 -8.32 -5.04
C ILE A 15 0.49 -7.55 -6.32
N ASN A 16 0.33 -8.26 -7.44
CA ASN A 16 0.09 -7.69 -8.76
C ASN A 16 -1.00 -8.44 -9.51
N SER A 17 -1.61 -7.80 -10.51
CA SER A 17 -2.67 -8.35 -11.37
C SER A 17 -2.55 -7.95 -12.84
N GLY A 18 -1.30 -7.76 -13.29
CA GLY A 18 -1.00 -7.39 -14.68
C GLY A 18 -0.79 -5.89 -14.89
N LEU A 19 -0.26 -5.56 -16.05
CA LEU A 19 0.25 -4.24 -16.37
C LEU A 19 -0.42 -3.68 -17.63
N ASN A 20 -1.02 -2.48 -17.51
CA ASN A 20 -1.59 -1.70 -18.62
C ASN A 20 -2.52 -2.55 -19.54
N GLU A 21 -2.32 -2.48 -20.85
CA GLU A 21 -3.15 -3.13 -21.87
C GLU A 21 -3.29 -4.65 -21.65
N ASP A 22 -2.23 -5.32 -21.25
CA ASP A 22 -2.29 -6.75 -20.97
C ASP A 22 -3.11 -7.05 -19.72
N GLY A 23 -2.97 -6.25 -18.68
CA GLY A 23 -3.79 -6.36 -17.49
C GLY A 23 -5.26 -6.13 -17.78
N TRP A 24 -5.61 -5.14 -18.61
CA TRP A 24 -6.99 -4.87 -19.03
C TRP A 24 -7.54 -5.96 -19.93
N ARG A 25 -6.74 -6.45 -20.87
CA ARG A 25 -7.14 -7.51 -21.81
C ARG A 25 -7.44 -8.83 -21.09
N VAL A 26 -6.59 -9.22 -20.16
CA VAL A 26 -6.78 -10.44 -19.38
C VAL A 26 -7.90 -10.25 -18.35
N ASN A 27 -7.99 -9.06 -17.76
CA ASN A 27 -9.01 -8.64 -16.79
C ASN A 27 -9.24 -9.66 -15.66
N ARG A 28 -8.15 -10.12 -15.05
CA ARG A 28 -8.18 -11.11 -13.98
C ARG A 28 -7.65 -10.48 -12.70
N PRO A 29 -8.51 -10.20 -11.72
CA PRO A 29 -8.07 -9.62 -10.46
C PRO A 29 -7.28 -10.61 -9.61
N CYS A 30 -6.35 -10.09 -8.80
CA CYS A 30 -5.77 -10.81 -7.70
C CYS A 30 -6.69 -10.66 -6.48
N VAL A 31 -7.23 -11.76 -5.97
CA VAL A 31 -8.26 -11.75 -4.93
C VAL A 31 -7.97 -12.73 -3.80
N ASN A 32 -8.54 -12.44 -2.62
CA ASN A 32 -8.51 -13.35 -1.47
C ASN A 32 -7.09 -13.73 -1.02
N VAL A 33 -6.21 -12.74 -0.87
CA VAL A 33 -4.86 -12.95 -0.34
C VAL A 33 -4.85 -12.70 1.15
N GLU A 34 -4.43 -13.69 1.91
CA GLU A 34 -4.21 -13.58 3.35
C GLU A 34 -2.71 -13.71 3.68
N ILE A 35 -2.18 -12.76 4.43
CA ILE A 35 -0.79 -12.74 4.94
C ILE A 35 -0.87 -12.55 6.45
N ARG A 36 -0.34 -13.52 7.20
CA ARG A 36 -0.45 -13.47 8.66
C ARG A 36 0.73 -14.08 9.40
N ASN A 37 0.94 -13.62 10.62
CA ASN A 37 1.97 -14.16 11.51
C ASN A 37 3.37 -14.14 10.89
N CYS A 38 3.64 -13.18 10.01
CA CYS A 38 4.89 -13.08 9.26
C CYS A 38 5.83 -12.04 9.88
N THR A 39 7.13 -12.24 9.67
CA THR A 39 8.18 -11.31 10.07
C THR A 39 8.96 -10.85 8.84
N PHE A 40 9.10 -9.53 8.69
CA PHE A 40 9.83 -8.89 7.61
C PHE A 40 11.07 -8.21 8.19
N LEU A 41 12.27 -8.58 7.73
CA LEU A 41 13.55 -8.17 8.31
C LEU A 41 14.35 -7.20 7.43
N GLY A 42 13.93 -6.94 6.21
CA GLY A 42 14.56 -6.02 5.26
C GLY A 42 13.89 -6.11 3.90
N GLY A 43 14.05 -5.08 3.07
CA GLY A 43 13.46 -4.97 1.74
C GLY A 43 12.96 -3.56 1.44
N HIS A 44 12.54 -3.30 0.19
CA HIS A 44 11.97 -1.99 -0.19
C HIS A 44 10.61 -1.75 0.47
N ALA A 45 9.77 -2.77 0.58
CA ALA A 45 8.57 -2.76 1.40
C ALA A 45 8.29 -4.16 1.95
N ALA A 46 7.71 -4.24 3.14
CA ALA A 46 7.29 -5.52 3.69
C ALA A 46 6.14 -6.12 2.86
N VAL A 47 5.10 -5.33 2.62
CA VAL A 47 4.00 -5.70 1.73
C VAL A 47 3.75 -4.57 0.74
N ALA A 48 3.94 -4.87 -0.55
CA ALA A 48 3.65 -3.97 -1.66
C ALA A 48 2.43 -4.46 -2.45
N ILE A 49 1.48 -3.59 -2.72
CA ILE A 49 0.33 -3.83 -3.60
C ILE A 49 0.46 -2.92 -4.82
N GLY A 50 0.59 -3.51 -6.00
CA GLY A 50 0.89 -2.79 -7.23
C GLY A 50 2.42 -2.70 -7.48
N SER A 51 2.84 -1.88 -8.42
CA SER A 51 2.09 -0.94 -9.30
C SER A 51 1.34 -1.62 -10.45
N GLY A 52 1.61 -2.89 -10.77
CA GLY A 52 0.93 -3.65 -11.81
C GLY A 52 -0.44 -4.15 -11.33
N MET A 53 -1.42 -3.24 -11.24
CA MET A 53 -2.74 -3.53 -10.69
C MET A 53 -3.88 -3.37 -11.73
N SER A 54 -3.53 -3.44 -13.01
CA SER A 54 -4.46 -3.12 -14.12
C SER A 54 -5.61 -4.12 -14.26
N GLY A 55 -5.45 -5.36 -13.77
CA GLY A 55 -6.51 -6.37 -13.70
C GLY A 55 -7.38 -6.29 -12.45
N GLY A 56 -7.04 -5.37 -11.51
CA GLY A 56 -7.72 -5.22 -10.21
C GLY A 56 -7.09 -6.05 -9.09
N ILE A 57 -7.13 -5.52 -7.87
CA ILE A 57 -6.68 -6.21 -6.65
C ILE A 57 -7.75 -5.97 -5.57
N GLU A 58 -8.24 -7.02 -4.95
CA GLU A 58 -9.27 -6.89 -3.92
C GLU A 58 -9.25 -8.01 -2.89
N THR A 59 -9.80 -7.72 -1.72
CA THR A 59 -9.92 -8.67 -0.62
C THR A 59 -8.54 -9.19 -0.18
N ILE A 60 -7.73 -8.24 0.25
CA ILE A 60 -6.38 -8.51 0.79
C ILE A 60 -6.43 -8.30 2.30
N ASN A 61 -5.97 -9.26 3.07
CA ASN A 61 -5.94 -9.20 4.52
C ASN A 61 -4.52 -9.48 5.03
N VAL A 62 -3.94 -8.53 5.75
CA VAL A 62 -2.59 -8.64 6.32
C VAL A 62 -2.67 -8.40 7.82
N HIS A 63 -2.31 -9.38 8.63
CA HIS A 63 -2.46 -9.21 10.07
C HIS A 63 -1.45 -10.00 10.93
N ASN A 64 -1.29 -9.52 12.17
CA ASN A 64 -0.39 -10.14 13.15
C ASN A 64 1.05 -10.28 12.62
N CYS A 65 1.58 -9.21 12.04
CA CYS A 65 2.90 -9.19 11.42
C CYS A 65 3.87 -8.25 12.13
N GLU A 66 5.15 -8.54 12.00
CA GLU A 66 6.24 -7.71 12.49
C GLU A 66 7.12 -7.25 11.32
N ILE A 67 7.35 -5.94 11.23
CA ILE A 67 8.15 -5.31 10.17
C ILE A 67 9.36 -4.62 10.81
N LYS A 68 10.55 -4.92 10.30
CA LYS A 68 11.82 -4.36 10.79
C LYS A 68 12.77 -4.03 9.63
N ASN A 69 13.46 -2.90 9.74
CA ASN A 69 14.59 -2.54 8.87
C ASN A 69 14.23 -2.53 7.37
N THR A 70 13.01 -2.23 7.02
CA THR A 70 12.57 -2.05 5.63
C THR A 70 12.67 -0.58 5.23
N GLU A 71 12.81 -0.29 3.94
CA GLU A 71 12.74 1.08 3.45
C GLU A 71 11.33 1.67 3.68
N ARG A 72 10.28 0.87 3.40
CA ARG A 72 8.87 1.16 3.72
C ARG A 72 8.21 -0.01 4.43
N GLY A 73 7.24 0.28 5.26
CA GLY A 73 6.44 -0.76 5.90
C GLY A 73 5.42 -1.36 4.92
N ILE A 74 4.29 -0.71 4.78
CA ILE A 74 3.20 -1.10 3.86
C ILE A 74 3.15 -0.10 2.71
N ARG A 75 3.01 -0.61 1.49
CA ARG A 75 3.02 0.22 0.30
C ARG A 75 1.94 -0.16 -0.70
N LEU A 76 0.97 0.71 -0.94
CA LEU A 76 0.02 0.62 -2.05
C LEU A 76 0.47 1.63 -3.11
N LYS A 77 0.78 1.18 -4.32
CA LYS A 77 1.38 2.03 -5.36
C LYS A 77 0.74 1.83 -6.72
N SER A 78 0.46 2.93 -7.41
CA SER A 78 0.03 2.95 -8.80
C SER A 78 0.34 4.29 -9.46
N MET A 79 -0.01 4.44 -10.72
CA MET A 79 0.18 5.67 -11.49
C MET A 79 -0.89 5.82 -12.59
N ARG A 80 -1.05 7.04 -13.10
CA ARG A 80 -1.85 7.28 -14.29
C ARG A 80 -1.47 6.32 -15.42
N GLY A 81 -2.44 5.87 -16.20
CA GLY A 81 -2.24 4.92 -17.27
C GLY A 81 -2.30 3.47 -16.86
N ARG A 82 -2.23 3.16 -15.56
CA ARG A 82 -2.39 1.79 -15.05
C ARG A 82 -3.85 1.33 -15.12
N GLY A 83 -4.82 2.23 -14.84
CA GLY A 83 -6.20 1.85 -14.62
C GLY A 83 -6.33 0.79 -13.52
N GLY A 84 -7.39 0.02 -13.56
CA GLY A 84 -7.66 -1.00 -12.55
C GLY A 84 -8.02 -0.42 -11.18
N TYR A 85 -8.02 -1.26 -10.16
CA TYR A 85 -8.42 -0.85 -8.81
C TYR A 85 -7.67 -1.62 -7.73
N ILE A 86 -7.56 -1.00 -6.55
CA ILE A 86 -7.21 -1.64 -5.28
C ILE A 86 -8.35 -1.35 -4.31
N LYS A 87 -9.03 -2.37 -3.80
CA LYS A 87 -10.17 -2.18 -2.88
C LYS A 87 -10.30 -3.30 -1.86
N ASN A 88 -11.01 -3.01 -0.75
CA ASN A 88 -11.23 -3.96 0.34
C ASN A 88 -9.91 -4.54 0.85
N VAL A 89 -9.05 -3.68 1.37
CA VAL A 89 -7.72 -4.05 1.85
C VAL A 89 -7.60 -3.72 3.33
N ASP A 90 -7.33 -4.72 4.15
CA ASP A 90 -7.26 -4.61 5.60
C ASP A 90 -5.87 -4.96 6.13
N PHE A 91 -5.33 -4.08 6.96
CA PHE A 91 -4.08 -4.27 7.69
C PHE A 91 -4.36 -4.14 9.18
N SER A 92 -4.02 -5.16 9.98
CA SER A 92 -4.29 -5.09 11.41
C SER A 92 -3.24 -5.77 12.28
N ASN A 93 -3.09 -5.26 13.52
CA ASN A 93 -2.16 -5.81 14.51
C ASN A 93 -0.74 -5.94 13.95
N ILE A 94 -0.17 -4.84 13.47
CA ILE A 94 1.17 -4.81 12.86
C ILE A 94 2.08 -3.91 13.67
N THR A 95 3.28 -4.40 13.99
CA THR A 95 4.34 -3.60 14.59
C THR A 95 5.42 -3.26 13.57
N MET A 96 5.86 -2.00 13.54
CA MET A 96 6.85 -1.49 12.59
C MET A 96 8.00 -0.83 13.33
N ASN A 97 9.23 -1.33 13.17
CA ASN A 97 10.41 -0.76 13.80
C ASN A 97 11.54 -0.55 12.79
N ASN A 98 12.22 0.59 12.90
CA ASN A 98 13.32 0.96 12.00
C ASN A 98 12.93 0.97 10.52
N VAL A 99 11.70 1.39 10.19
CA VAL A 99 11.35 1.74 8.81
C VAL A 99 12.09 3.03 8.45
N GLU A 100 12.62 3.15 7.24
CA GLU A 100 13.46 4.30 6.86
C GLU A 100 12.62 5.49 6.38
N LEU A 101 11.67 5.27 5.48
CA LEU A 101 10.88 6.31 4.81
C LEU A 101 9.44 6.34 5.33
N ASP A 102 8.55 5.55 4.77
CA ASP A 102 7.12 5.58 5.08
C ASP A 102 6.72 4.31 5.83
N ASN A 103 6.10 4.46 7.00
CA ASN A 103 5.49 3.30 7.65
C ASN A 103 4.30 2.80 6.82
N ILE A 104 3.46 3.73 6.35
CA ILE A 104 2.36 3.45 5.42
C ILE A 104 2.46 4.44 4.26
N GLU A 105 2.63 3.93 3.04
CA GLU A 105 2.55 4.69 1.79
C GLU A 105 1.36 4.21 0.95
N VAL A 106 0.44 5.11 0.61
CA VAL A 106 -0.64 4.85 -0.34
C VAL A 106 -0.56 5.92 -1.43
N SER A 107 -0.05 5.56 -2.62
CA SER A 107 0.29 6.53 -3.66
C SER A 107 -0.19 6.13 -5.05
N MET A 108 -0.91 7.04 -5.70
CA MET A 108 -1.24 6.98 -7.13
C MET A 108 -0.26 7.80 -7.99
N ASP A 109 0.85 8.26 -7.41
CA ASP A 109 1.89 9.07 -8.08
C ASP A 109 3.22 8.32 -8.18
N TYR A 110 3.16 7.02 -8.37
CA TYR A 110 4.34 6.17 -8.53
C TYR A 110 5.01 6.42 -9.88
N GLY A 111 6.31 6.59 -9.89
CA GLY A 111 7.08 6.79 -11.12
C GLY A 111 6.75 8.08 -11.87
N SER A 112 6.38 9.15 -11.16
CA SER A 112 6.08 10.48 -11.74
C SER A 112 4.80 10.49 -12.60
N SER A 113 3.72 9.92 -12.09
CA SER A 113 2.42 9.85 -12.78
C SER A 113 1.85 11.22 -13.18
N THR A 114 2.26 12.29 -12.51
CA THR A 114 1.87 13.66 -12.86
C THR A 114 2.35 14.10 -14.24
N ALA A 115 3.39 13.46 -14.79
CA ALA A 115 3.86 13.69 -16.16
C ALA A 115 2.99 13.01 -17.22
N VAL A 116 2.10 12.10 -16.81
CA VAL A 116 1.20 11.38 -17.72
C VAL A 116 -0.12 12.14 -17.84
N PRO A 117 -0.66 12.37 -19.07
CA PRO A 117 -1.90 13.10 -19.26
C PRO A 117 -3.09 12.54 -18.47
N VAL A 118 -3.94 13.41 -17.96
CA VAL A 118 -5.18 13.05 -17.24
C VAL A 118 -6.13 12.19 -18.08
N SER A 119 -6.10 12.33 -19.40
CA SER A 119 -6.91 11.52 -20.32
C SER A 119 -6.61 10.03 -20.29
N LEU A 120 -5.49 9.61 -19.71
CA LEU A 120 -5.18 8.21 -19.53
C LEU A 120 -5.91 7.64 -18.31
N LYS A 121 -6.13 6.32 -18.31
CA LYS A 121 -6.82 5.62 -17.23
C LYS A 121 -6.16 5.87 -15.89
N ALA A 122 -6.87 6.48 -14.97
CA ALA A 122 -6.45 6.63 -13.59
C ALA A 122 -6.69 5.32 -12.81
N PRO A 123 -5.85 4.99 -11.81
CA PRO A 123 -6.15 3.92 -10.88
C PRO A 123 -7.28 4.33 -9.93
N ASP A 124 -8.00 3.36 -9.36
CA ASP A 124 -9.01 3.58 -8.33
C ASP A 124 -8.60 2.86 -7.03
N PHE A 125 -8.50 3.61 -5.92
CA PHE A 125 -8.17 3.08 -4.60
C PHE A 125 -9.31 3.37 -3.65
N SER A 126 -9.89 2.32 -3.03
CA SER A 126 -11.00 2.48 -2.09
C SER A 126 -11.02 1.42 -0.99
N ASP A 127 -11.68 1.75 0.11
CA ASP A 127 -11.92 0.82 1.21
C ASP A 127 -10.63 0.19 1.72
N ILE A 128 -9.74 1.04 2.23
CA ILE A 128 -8.41 0.67 2.73
C ILE A 128 -8.39 0.95 4.23
N HIS A 129 -8.19 -0.09 5.03
CA HIS A 129 -8.28 0.00 6.48
C HIS A 129 -6.97 -0.39 7.16
N PHE A 130 -6.60 0.38 8.17
CA PHE A 130 -5.48 0.11 9.06
C PHE A 130 -5.98 0.15 10.51
N GLU A 131 -5.76 -0.91 11.26
CA GLU A 131 -6.18 -1.00 12.65
C GLU A 131 -5.06 -1.59 13.53
N ASN A 132 -4.85 -0.98 14.72
CA ASN A 132 -3.85 -1.44 15.69
C ASN A 132 -2.43 -1.51 15.08
N ILE A 133 -1.98 -0.40 14.50
CA ILE A 133 -0.63 -0.26 13.95
C ILE A 133 0.24 0.48 14.95
N SER A 134 1.40 -0.09 15.30
CA SER A 134 2.30 0.52 16.29
C SER A 134 3.76 0.40 15.89
N GLY A 135 4.60 1.23 16.50
CA GLY A 135 6.05 1.14 16.32
C GLY A 135 6.75 2.49 16.30
N LYS A 136 7.99 2.50 15.81
CA LYS A 136 8.80 3.72 15.71
C LYS A 136 9.76 3.67 14.54
N GLY A 137 10.03 4.84 14.00
CA GLY A 137 10.92 5.05 12.87
C GLY A 137 10.19 5.67 11.69
N GLY A 138 10.92 5.88 10.61
CA GLY A 138 10.39 6.46 9.40
C GLY A 138 10.39 7.99 9.37
N LYS A 139 10.42 8.48 8.14
CA LYS A 139 10.19 9.91 7.87
C LYS A 139 8.71 10.24 8.01
N PHE A 140 7.84 9.37 7.49
CA PHE A 140 6.39 9.55 7.57
C PHE A 140 5.73 8.39 8.33
N GLY A 141 4.77 8.72 9.20
CA GLY A 141 3.83 7.75 9.75
C GLY A 141 2.92 7.24 8.65
N ILE A 142 2.23 8.18 7.99
CA ILE A 142 1.36 7.92 6.85
C ILE A 142 1.67 8.91 5.74
N SER A 143 1.77 8.41 4.52
CA SER A 143 1.85 9.20 3.30
C SER A 143 0.75 8.73 2.34
N ALA A 144 -0.27 9.57 2.11
CA ALA A 144 -1.40 9.28 1.23
C ALA A 144 -1.47 10.30 0.10
N LYS A 145 -1.27 9.87 -1.15
CA LYS A 145 -1.30 10.74 -2.32
C LYS A 145 -2.13 10.14 -3.45
N GLY A 146 -3.37 10.59 -3.58
CA GLY A 146 -4.22 10.34 -4.73
C GLY A 146 -3.87 11.23 -5.93
N LEU A 147 -4.75 11.26 -6.91
CA LEU A 147 -4.71 12.16 -8.05
C LEU A 147 -5.89 13.14 -7.96
N GLU A 148 -5.76 14.30 -8.57
CA GLU A 148 -6.85 15.30 -8.60
C GLU A 148 -8.13 14.72 -9.20
N GLU A 149 -8.00 13.92 -10.27
CA GLU A 149 -9.09 13.25 -10.95
C GLU A 149 -9.51 11.90 -10.33
N SER A 150 -8.73 11.35 -9.40
CA SER A 150 -9.02 10.10 -8.71
C SER A 150 -8.48 10.14 -7.29
N HIS A 151 -9.34 10.48 -6.35
CA HIS A 151 -8.98 10.46 -4.93
C HIS A 151 -8.88 9.04 -4.40
N ILE A 152 -8.02 8.84 -3.39
CA ILE A 152 -8.11 7.66 -2.52
C ILE A 152 -9.39 7.80 -1.70
N LYS A 153 -10.29 6.81 -1.76
CA LYS A 153 -11.62 6.86 -1.14
C LYS A 153 -11.69 5.96 0.09
N ASN A 154 -12.39 6.42 1.11
CA ASN A 154 -12.69 5.63 2.30
C ASN A 154 -11.45 4.94 2.90
N MET A 155 -10.39 5.72 3.17
CA MET A 155 -9.22 5.22 3.90
C MET A 155 -9.44 5.46 5.40
N ILE A 156 -9.47 4.40 6.19
CA ILE A 156 -9.73 4.46 7.62
C ILE A 156 -8.50 3.99 8.39
N ILE A 157 -8.10 4.78 9.37
CA ILE A 157 -7.00 4.45 10.29
C ILE A 157 -7.54 4.49 11.71
N LYS A 158 -7.47 3.37 12.38
CA LYS A 158 -7.95 3.21 13.73
C LYS A 158 -6.85 2.71 14.65
N ASN A 159 -6.70 3.36 15.80
CA ASN A 159 -5.72 2.99 16.82
C ASN A 159 -4.30 2.84 16.25
N MET A 160 -3.77 3.92 15.67
CA MET A 160 -2.39 3.97 15.17
C MET A 160 -1.49 4.70 16.16
N ASN A 161 -0.44 4.06 16.60
CA ASN A 161 0.59 4.61 17.50
C ASN A 161 1.99 4.37 16.91
N VAL A 162 2.34 5.15 15.90
CA VAL A 162 3.65 5.09 15.23
C VAL A 162 4.39 6.42 15.43
N GLU A 163 5.56 6.35 16.08
CA GLU A 163 6.45 7.49 16.28
C GLU A 163 7.27 7.72 14.99
N ALA A 164 6.89 8.69 14.18
CA ALA A 164 7.59 9.11 12.96
C ALA A 164 7.91 10.60 12.98
N LYS A 165 8.88 11.05 12.16
CA LYS A 165 9.26 12.47 12.07
C LYS A 165 8.10 13.37 11.63
N ILE A 166 7.28 12.89 10.71
CA ILE A 166 6.08 13.56 10.21
C ILE A 166 4.93 12.55 10.33
N PRO A 167 3.95 12.76 11.23
CA PRO A 167 2.88 11.80 11.44
C PRO A 167 2.04 11.53 10.20
N LEU A 168 1.67 12.60 9.46
CA LEU A 168 0.79 12.50 8.30
C LEU A 168 1.20 13.45 7.18
N LYS A 169 1.20 12.94 5.94
CA LYS A 169 1.23 13.73 4.70
C LYS A 169 0.09 13.25 3.81
N GLN A 170 -0.79 14.17 3.38
CA GLN A 170 -2.00 13.84 2.63
C GLN A 170 -2.24 14.81 1.48
N ALA A 171 -2.67 14.27 0.33
CA ALA A 171 -3.22 15.02 -0.80
C ALA A 171 -4.16 14.11 -1.61
N TYR A 172 -5.34 14.64 -1.98
CA TYR A 172 -6.35 13.91 -2.79
C TYR A 172 -6.70 12.53 -2.19
N ALA A 173 -6.97 12.49 -0.88
CA ALA A 173 -7.31 11.27 -0.17
C ALA A 173 -8.38 11.55 0.90
N ASP A 174 -9.45 10.76 0.90
CA ASP A 174 -10.51 10.81 1.90
C ASP A 174 -10.09 9.90 3.07
N LEU A 175 -9.47 10.50 4.08
CA LEU A 175 -8.87 9.83 5.21
C LEU A 175 -9.63 10.13 6.50
N THR A 176 -9.99 9.08 7.24
CA THR A 176 -10.57 9.16 8.58
C THR A 176 -9.61 8.52 9.59
N ILE A 177 -9.29 9.25 10.66
CA ILE A 177 -8.47 8.77 11.78
C ILE A 177 -9.36 8.67 13.03
N LEU A 178 -9.39 7.49 13.67
CA LEU A 178 -10.21 7.14 14.82
C LEU A 178 -9.36 6.68 16.01
#